data_3e5ab2368f596ad0653e57a631646b97
#
_entry.id   3e5ab2368f596ad0653e57a631646b97
#
_cell.length_a   1.000
_cell.length_b   1.000
_cell.length_c   1.000
_cell.angle_alpha   90.00
_cell.angle_beta   90.00
_cell.angle_gamma   90.00
#
_symmetry.space_group_name_H-M   'P 1'
#
loop_
_entity.id
_entity.type
_entity.pdbx_description
1 polymer ?
#
loop_
_entity_poly.entity_id
_entity_poly.type
_entity_poly.pdbx_seq_one_letter_code
_entity_poly.pdbx_strand_id
1 'polypeptide(L)'
;MKIVRDPSVVERKYQVDNARVHEFETPIGTIREVYLRTEGDHRAMYRAERFIKDLDCISVMKYVLEATHYEPDYEPTLDTLAEVGDDGIVVNQCFCVPFVQFAKSDAGYVNGFYMWMDHRHEVESLIEVYTRLFLQGYKVLADGPADVISTGDNMDGVMISPTLFHEYAVPFYREAKKILGPKGKIFEAHWCGRTQNLLEHVPGCGLDVVEAVVTRPMADISLSEALDLLNGEVALQGGLPSVMVCHEGGTRHDFERYIENEVLPQADRPGFVLGMADNVPPNADFARVQAVSKMIAKSSTVLSVRVTDERPQDVSHDKIDGHRILARNTSSDIANESLRSVGDNREE
;
A
#
# COMPACT_ATOMS: atom_id res chain seq x y z
N MET A 1 -1.31 0.02 16.14
CA MET A 1 -0.53 -1.23 16.41
C MET A 1 0.88 -0.87 16.83
N LYS A 2 1.35 -1.39 17.96
CA LYS A 2 2.69 -1.12 18.54
C LYS A 2 3.61 -2.31 18.28
N ILE A 3 4.85 -2.02 17.89
CA ILE A 3 5.92 -3.02 17.73
C ILE A 3 6.65 -3.14 19.05
N VAL A 4 6.76 -4.36 19.58
CA VAL A 4 7.49 -4.67 20.82
C VAL A 4 8.59 -5.67 20.51
N ARG A 5 9.80 -5.38 20.99
CA ARG A 5 10.98 -6.24 20.79
C ARG A 5 11.56 -6.69 22.12
N ASP A 6 12.09 -7.91 22.11
CA ASP A 6 12.90 -8.40 23.23
C ASP A 6 14.09 -7.46 23.45
N PRO A 7 14.50 -7.20 24.71
CA PRO A 7 15.66 -6.34 25.03
C PRO A 7 17.00 -6.79 24.41
N SER A 8 17.12 -8.03 23.94
CA SER A 8 18.28 -8.52 23.21
C SER A 8 18.45 -7.91 21.81
N VAL A 9 17.39 -7.23 21.30
CA VAL A 9 17.43 -6.48 20.04
C VAL A 9 17.47 -4.99 20.34
N VAL A 10 18.59 -4.35 20.04
CA VAL A 10 18.74 -2.91 20.19
C VAL A 10 18.52 -2.23 18.86
N GLU A 11 17.40 -1.51 18.73
CA GLU A 11 17.09 -0.70 17.54
C GLU A 11 17.64 0.71 17.70
N ARG A 12 18.35 1.19 16.68
CA ARG A 12 18.84 2.57 16.60
C ARG A 12 18.43 3.23 15.31
N LYS A 13 17.91 4.46 15.39
CA LYS A 13 17.64 5.34 14.25
C LYS A 13 18.37 6.65 14.50
N TYR A 14 19.29 6.99 13.60
CA TYR A 14 20.11 8.19 13.75
C TYR A 14 20.44 8.81 12.40
N GLN A 15 20.83 10.08 12.42
CA GLN A 15 21.24 10.82 11.25
C GLN A 15 22.73 11.17 11.36
N VAL A 16 23.47 10.95 10.25
CA VAL A 16 24.86 11.33 10.10
C VAL A 16 24.98 12.06 8.75
N ASP A 17 25.34 13.34 8.76
CA ASP A 17 25.39 14.17 7.58
C ASP A 17 24.09 14.15 6.75
N ASN A 18 24.18 13.68 5.51
CA ASN A 18 23.03 13.51 4.61
C ASN A 18 22.40 12.10 4.66
N ALA A 19 22.90 11.23 5.55
CA ALA A 19 22.45 9.86 5.69
C ALA A 19 21.53 9.67 6.90
N ARG A 20 20.44 8.94 6.71
CA ARG A 20 19.62 8.39 7.79
C ARG A 20 19.90 6.90 7.88
N VAL A 21 20.31 6.45 9.07
CA VAL A 21 20.66 5.06 9.36
C VAL A 21 19.61 4.44 10.27
N HIS A 22 19.18 3.25 9.95
CA HIS A 22 18.37 2.39 10.79
C HIS A 22 19.12 1.07 11.01
N GLU A 23 19.37 0.72 12.26
CA GLU A 23 20.25 -0.38 12.66
C GLU A 23 19.59 -1.25 13.71
N PHE A 24 19.79 -2.56 13.59
CA PHE A 24 19.51 -3.54 14.62
C PHE A 24 20.80 -4.20 15.06
N GLU A 25 21.10 -4.14 16.36
CA GLU A 25 22.16 -4.89 17.02
C GLU A 25 21.56 -6.04 17.83
N THR A 26 22.10 -7.23 17.64
CA THR A 26 21.65 -8.47 18.29
C THR A 26 22.86 -9.24 18.83
N PRO A 27 22.67 -10.26 19.69
CA PRO A 27 23.76 -11.13 20.17
C PRO A 27 24.50 -11.89 19.04
N ILE A 28 23.91 -12.02 17.86
CA ILE A 28 24.49 -12.78 16.74
C ILE A 28 24.98 -11.89 15.59
N GLY A 29 24.87 -10.58 15.70
CA GLY A 29 25.37 -9.65 14.70
C GLY A 29 24.54 -8.37 14.58
N THR A 30 24.96 -7.51 13.68
CA THR A 30 24.33 -6.21 13.40
C THR A 30 23.95 -6.11 11.94
N ILE A 31 22.73 -5.63 11.66
CA ILE A 31 22.26 -5.28 10.31
C ILE A 31 21.79 -3.84 10.29
N ARG A 32 21.97 -3.18 9.16
CA ARG A 32 21.49 -1.80 8.99
C ARG A 32 21.02 -1.54 7.56
N GLU A 33 20.15 -0.55 7.44
CA GLU A 33 19.83 0.12 6.17
C GLU A 33 20.24 1.60 6.25
N VAL A 34 20.58 2.17 5.09
CA VAL A 34 21.01 3.56 4.98
C VAL A 34 20.24 4.24 3.85
N TYR A 35 19.64 5.37 4.18
CA TYR A 35 19.03 6.26 3.20
C TYR A 35 19.89 7.50 3.04
N LEU A 36 20.15 7.88 1.79
CA LEU A 36 20.85 9.11 1.47
C LEU A 36 19.88 10.12 0.86
N ARG A 37 20.05 11.38 1.24
CA ARG A 37 19.27 12.48 0.66
C ARG A 37 19.79 12.77 -0.75
N THR A 38 18.86 12.93 -1.71
CA THR A 38 19.20 13.38 -3.05
C THR A 38 19.62 14.84 -3.04
N GLU A 39 20.54 15.23 -3.93
CA GLU A 39 20.84 16.61 -4.22
C GLU A 39 19.67 17.22 -5.01
N GLY A 40 19.24 18.42 -4.65
CA GLY A 40 18.17 19.16 -5.32
C GLY A 40 16.99 19.53 -4.41
N ASP A 41 16.00 20.18 -5.01
CA ASP A 41 14.89 20.82 -4.28
C ASP A 41 13.88 19.85 -3.64
N HIS A 42 13.81 18.61 -4.11
CA HIS A 42 12.77 17.66 -3.71
C HIS A 42 13.03 16.93 -2.38
N ARG A 43 14.22 17.07 -1.79
CA ARG A 43 14.60 16.44 -0.51
C ARG A 43 14.28 14.94 -0.43
N ALA A 44 14.16 14.27 -1.58
CA ALA A 44 13.88 12.84 -1.62
C ALA A 44 15.06 12.05 -1.01
N MET A 45 14.74 10.90 -0.43
CA MET A 45 15.74 9.97 0.08
C MET A 45 15.70 8.69 -0.74
N TYR A 46 16.85 8.18 -1.11
CA TYR A 46 16.96 6.85 -1.72
C TYR A 46 17.69 5.89 -0.80
N ARG A 47 17.33 4.62 -0.86
CA ARG A 47 17.93 3.58 -0.04
C ARG A 47 19.26 3.14 -0.66
N ALA A 48 20.37 3.59 -0.05
CA ALA A 48 21.72 3.32 -0.51
C ALA A 48 22.26 1.95 0.01
N GLU A 49 21.83 1.55 1.21
CA GLU A 49 22.19 0.27 1.82
C GLU A 49 20.95 -0.40 2.36
N ARG A 50 20.84 -1.71 2.20
CA ARG A 50 19.69 -2.51 2.66
C ARG A 50 20.11 -3.40 3.83
N PHE A 51 19.13 -3.87 4.61
CA PHE A 51 19.41 -4.74 5.75
C PHE A 51 20.10 -6.05 5.34
N ILE A 52 19.66 -6.68 4.25
CA ILE A 52 20.14 -8.00 3.83
C ILE A 52 21.07 -7.86 2.63
N LYS A 53 22.36 -8.18 2.86
CA LYS A 53 23.44 -8.11 1.87
C LYS A 53 23.99 -9.50 1.55
N ASP A 54 23.93 -10.40 2.52
CA ASP A 54 24.48 -11.75 2.50
C ASP A 54 23.67 -12.70 3.41
N LEU A 55 24.08 -13.94 3.52
CA LEU A 55 23.41 -14.97 4.32
C LEU A 55 23.49 -14.72 5.83
N ASP A 56 24.57 -14.11 6.30
CA ASP A 56 24.72 -13.76 7.72
C ASP A 56 23.65 -12.74 8.12
N CYS A 57 23.36 -11.77 7.21
CA CYS A 57 22.30 -10.81 7.42
C CYS A 57 20.90 -11.46 7.50
N ILE A 58 20.65 -12.56 6.77
CA ILE A 58 19.41 -13.34 6.88
C ILE A 58 19.26 -13.89 8.30
N SER A 59 20.33 -14.47 8.86
CA SER A 59 20.31 -15.02 10.22
C SER A 59 20.01 -13.96 11.27
N VAL A 60 20.64 -12.80 11.15
CA VAL A 60 20.40 -11.65 12.06
C VAL A 60 18.97 -11.11 11.90
N MET A 61 18.48 -10.98 10.66
CA MET A 61 17.09 -10.53 10.43
C MET A 61 16.07 -11.51 11.02
N LYS A 62 16.27 -12.82 10.87
CA LYS A 62 15.42 -13.83 11.52
C LYS A 62 15.39 -13.65 13.02
N TYR A 63 16.54 -13.45 13.65
CA TYR A 63 16.63 -13.20 15.09
C TYR A 63 15.79 -11.96 15.48
N VAL A 64 15.93 -10.85 14.74
CA VAL A 64 15.16 -9.62 14.99
C VAL A 64 13.66 -9.88 14.90
N LEU A 65 13.22 -10.62 13.86
CA LEU A 65 11.81 -10.91 13.64
C LEU A 65 11.24 -11.84 14.73
N GLU A 66 11.97 -12.89 15.10
CA GLU A 66 11.56 -13.84 16.14
C GLU A 66 11.52 -13.20 17.53
N ALA A 67 12.34 -12.17 17.77
CA ALA A 67 12.34 -11.37 18.99
C ALA A 67 11.32 -10.20 18.95
N THR A 68 10.45 -10.15 17.91
CA THR A 68 9.44 -9.09 17.73
C THR A 68 8.05 -9.66 17.86
N HIS A 69 7.14 -8.89 18.46
CA HIS A 69 5.70 -9.14 18.45
C HIS A 69 4.92 -7.84 18.35
N TYR A 70 3.61 -7.94 18.11
CA TYR A 70 2.73 -6.78 17.97
C TYR A 70 1.69 -6.74 19.09
N GLU A 71 1.48 -5.54 19.62
CA GLU A 71 0.45 -5.25 20.62
C GLU A 71 -0.60 -4.27 20.05
N PRO A 72 -1.85 -4.35 20.53
CA PRO A 72 -2.86 -3.36 20.20
C PRO A 72 -2.41 -1.94 20.60
N ASP A 73 -2.61 -1.02 19.65
CA ASP A 73 -2.44 0.42 19.83
C ASP A 73 -3.33 1.09 18.79
N TYR A 74 -4.56 1.43 19.19
CA TYR A 74 -5.59 1.93 18.29
C TYR A 74 -5.83 3.43 18.42
N GLU A 75 -5.23 4.07 19.41
CA GLU A 75 -5.44 5.49 19.70
C GLU A 75 -5.18 6.38 18.46
N PRO A 76 -4.04 6.21 17.71
CA PRO A 76 -3.80 7.01 16.52
C PRO A 76 -4.86 6.81 15.42
N THR A 77 -5.40 5.58 15.29
CA THR A 77 -6.46 5.30 14.32
C THR A 77 -7.80 5.92 14.75
N LEU A 78 -8.11 5.87 16.05
CA LEU A 78 -9.32 6.50 16.60
C LEU A 78 -9.28 8.01 16.46
N ASP A 79 -8.14 8.64 16.69
CA ASP A 79 -7.95 10.08 16.49
C ASP A 79 -8.17 10.46 15.02
N THR A 80 -7.61 9.68 14.09
CA THR A 80 -7.81 9.91 12.65
C THR A 80 -9.27 9.71 12.24
N LEU A 81 -9.95 8.69 12.76
CA LEU A 81 -11.38 8.47 12.52
C LEU A 81 -12.23 9.63 13.04
N ALA A 82 -11.90 10.17 14.21
CA ALA A 82 -12.58 11.32 14.78
C ALA A 82 -12.34 12.60 13.93
N GLU A 83 -11.15 12.77 13.36
CA GLU A 83 -10.82 13.90 12.48
C GLU A 83 -11.54 13.79 11.13
N VAL A 84 -11.54 12.58 10.52
CA VAL A 84 -12.13 12.34 9.20
C VAL A 84 -13.66 12.36 9.27
N GLY A 85 -14.25 11.83 10.35
CA GLY A 85 -15.70 11.74 10.52
C GLY A 85 -16.39 11.07 9.32
N ASP A 86 -17.47 11.68 8.84
CA ASP A 86 -18.26 11.20 7.69
C ASP A 86 -17.69 11.64 6.32
N ASP A 87 -16.60 12.40 6.30
CA ASP A 87 -16.02 12.96 5.06
C ASP A 87 -15.12 11.97 4.32
N GLY A 88 -14.83 10.77 4.90
CA GLY A 88 -13.95 9.80 4.25
C GLY A 88 -13.87 8.47 4.99
N ILE A 89 -12.89 7.66 4.57
CA ILE A 89 -12.54 6.39 5.22
C ILE A 89 -11.11 6.43 5.71
N VAL A 90 -10.82 5.67 6.78
CA VAL A 90 -9.47 5.51 7.32
C VAL A 90 -8.95 4.13 6.93
N VAL A 91 -7.79 4.13 6.28
CA VAL A 91 -7.09 2.92 5.84
C VAL A 91 -5.89 2.68 6.74
N ASN A 92 -5.83 1.53 7.40
CA ASN A 92 -4.64 1.13 8.15
C ASN A 92 -3.69 0.35 7.25
N GLN A 93 -2.47 0.87 7.10
CA GLN A 93 -1.41 0.16 6.40
C GLN A 93 -0.90 -1.02 7.22
N CYS A 94 -0.63 -2.13 6.53
CA CYS A 94 -0.07 -3.35 7.10
C CYS A 94 1.14 -3.82 6.31
N PHE A 95 1.58 -5.04 6.58
CA PHE A 95 2.76 -5.63 5.96
C PHE A 95 2.45 -6.15 4.56
N CYS A 96 3.40 -5.96 3.66
CA CYS A 96 3.32 -6.54 2.32
C CYS A 96 3.56 -8.06 2.32
N VAL A 97 3.36 -8.68 1.17
CA VAL A 97 3.71 -10.09 0.93
C VAL A 97 5.14 -10.35 1.39
N PRO A 98 5.42 -11.37 2.23
CA PRO A 98 6.74 -11.62 2.81
C PRO A 98 7.87 -11.74 1.78
N PHE A 99 7.64 -12.42 0.65
CA PHE A 99 8.61 -12.48 -0.44
C PHE A 99 8.87 -11.09 -1.04
N VAL A 100 7.84 -10.28 -1.20
CA VAL A 100 7.96 -8.90 -1.70
C VAL A 100 8.71 -8.03 -0.68
N GLN A 101 8.44 -8.19 0.62
CA GLN A 101 9.21 -7.52 1.68
C GLN A 101 10.70 -7.83 1.55
N PHE A 102 11.06 -9.10 1.46
CA PHE A 102 12.43 -9.53 1.27
C PHE A 102 13.04 -8.97 -0.03
N ALA A 103 12.42 -9.26 -1.18
CA ALA A 103 12.99 -8.95 -2.49
C ALA A 103 12.98 -7.43 -2.80
N LYS A 104 11.91 -6.71 -2.45
CA LYS A 104 11.78 -5.27 -2.71
C LYS A 104 12.55 -4.43 -1.69
N SER A 105 12.32 -4.73 -0.40
CA SER A 105 12.71 -3.84 0.68
C SER A 105 14.05 -4.22 1.31
N ASP A 106 14.19 -5.46 1.76
CA ASP A 106 15.28 -5.80 2.67
C ASP A 106 16.57 -6.22 1.96
N ALA A 107 16.48 -6.93 0.83
CA ALA A 107 17.63 -7.32 0.02
C ALA A 107 17.79 -6.50 -1.27
N GLY A 108 16.68 -5.95 -1.80
CA GLY A 108 16.58 -5.34 -3.12
C GLY A 108 16.43 -6.40 -4.22
N TYR A 109 15.70 -6.07 -5.29
CA TYR A 109 15.32 -7.05 -6.31
C TYR A 109 16.51 -7.81 -6.89
N VAL A 110 17.58 -7.11 -7.27
CA VAL A 110 18.75 -7.79 -7.89
C VAL A 110 19.39 -8.76 -6.91
N ASN A 111 19.81 -8.30 -5.73
CA ASN A 111 20.44 -9.15 -4.73
C ASN A 111 19.47 -10.21 -4.19
N GLY A 112 18.22 -9.82 -3.92
CA GLY A 112 17.19 -10.72 -3.40
C GLY A 112 16.89 -11.87 -4.35
N PHE A 113 16.78 -11.64 -5.65
CA PHE A 113 16.57 -12.72 -6.62
C PHE A 113 17.78 -13.64 -6.75
N TYR A 114 19.02 -13.12 -6.76
CA TYR A 114 20.22 -13.97 -6.75
C TYR A 114 20.27 -14.80 -5.48
N MET A 115 20.05 -14.22 -4.30
CA MET A 115 20.02 -14.97 -3.05
C MET A 115 18.92 -16.05 -3.04
N TRP A 116 17.71 -15.72 -3.54
CA TRP A 116 16.62 -16.68 -3.64
C TRP A 116 16.93 -17.84 -4.59
N MET A 117 17.63 -17.59 -5.71
CA MET A 117 18.03 -18.64 -6.66
C MET A 117 19.14 -19.53 -6.12
N ASP A 118 20.15 -18.95 -5.49
CA ASP A 118 21.36 -19.65 -5.06
C ASP A 118 21.23 -20.26 -3.65
N HIS A 119 20.38 -19.65 -2.80
CA HIS A 119 20.23 -19.98 -1.38
C HIS A 119 18.74 -20.04 -0.98
N ARG A 120 17.97 -20.80 -1.76
CA ARG A 120 16.52 -20.84 -1.64
C ARG A 120 16.04 -21.24 -0.24
N HIS A 121 16.69 -22.24 0.35
CA HIS A 121 16.30 -22.75 1.68
C HIS A 121 16.40 -21.67 2.77
N GLU A 122 17.49 -20.91 2.78
CA GLU A 122 17.72 -19.84 3.75
C GLU A 122 16.72 -18.70 3.56
N VAL A 123 16.46 -18.30 2.31
CA VAL A 123 15.49 -17.26 1.99
C VAL A 123 14.07 -17.70 2.34
N GLU A 124 13.66 -18.90 1.99
CA GLU A 124 12.33 -19.41 2.35
C GLU A 124 12.14 -19.54 3.85
N SER A 125 13.17 -19.96 4.57
CA SER A 125 13.15 -19.98 6.05
C SER A 125 12.94 -18.57 6.65
N LEU A 126 13.50 -17.52 6.03
CA LEU A 126 13.22 -16.13 6.43
C LEU A 126 11.78 -15.72 6.07
N ILE A 127 11.29 -16.07 4.87
CA ILE A 127 9.91 -15.79 4.43
C ILE A 127 8.89 -16.41 5.39
N GLU A 128 9.14 -17.60 5.89
CA GLU A 128 8.30 -18.26 6.89
C GLU A 128 8.24 -17.46 8.20
N VAL A 129 9.38 -16.91 8.66
CA VAL A 129 9.42 -16.07 9.87
C VAL A 129 8.62 -14.78 9.64
N TYR A 130 8.82 -14.10 8.52
CA TYR A 130 8.00 -12.94 8.13
C TYR A 130 6.51 -13.29 8.12
N THR A 131 6.14 -14.40 7.47
CA THR A 131 4.75 -14.81 7.35
C THR A 131 4.08 -14.96 8.71
N ARG A 132 4.74 -15.68 9.64
CA ARG A 132 4.21 -15.85 11.01
C ARG A 132 4.03 -14.53 11.73
N LEU A 133 5.05 -13.66 11.69
CA LEU A 133 5.02 -12.37 12.35
C LEU A 133 3.97 -11.43 11.73
N PHE A 134 3.93 -11.33 10.40
CA PHE A 134 3.00 -10.43 9.70
C PHE A 134 1.55 -10.84 9.94
N LEU A 135 1.23 -12.13 9.90
CA LEU A 135 -0.12 -12.62 10.22
C LEU A 135 -0.53 -12.34 11.68
N GLN A 136 0.41 -12.22 12.63
CA GLN A 136 0.09 -11.71 13.98
C GLN A 136 -0.32 -10.23 13.92
N GLY A 137 0.35 -9.40 13.12
CA GLY A 137 -0.03 -8.01 12.92
C GLY A 137 -1.42 -7.88 12.29
N TYR A 138 -1.74 -8.72 11.30
CA TYR A 138 -3.08 -8.77 10.72
C TYR A 138 -4.16 -9.12 11.76
N LYS A 139 -3.89 -10.01 12.71
CA LYS A 139 -4.83 -10.30 13.82
C LYS A 139 -5.07 -9.08 14.70
N VAL A 140 -4.00 -8.34 15.04
CA VAL A 140 -4.14 -7.10 15.82
C VAL A 140 -4.97 -6.07 15.05
N LEU A 141 -4.72 -5.88 13.75
CA LEU A 141 -5.47 -4.91 12.94
C LEU A 141 -6.91 -5.35 12.68
N ALA A 142 -7.18 -6.64 12.59
CA ALA A 142 -8.54 -7.17 12.45
C ALA A 142 -9.45 -6.78 13.62
N ASP A 143 -8.89 -6.72 14.83
CA ASP A 143 -9.61 -6.27 16.04
C ASP A 143 -9.64 -4.74 16.20
N GLY A 144 -8.94 -4.00 15.33
CA GLY A 144 -8.84 -2.54 15.36
C GLY A 144 -10.06 -1.83 14.74
N PRO A 145 -10.14 -0.49 14.87
CA PRO A 145 -11.32 0.28 14.47
C PRO A 145 -11.39 0.59 12.96
N ALA A 146 -10.30 0.54 12.19
CA ALA A 146 -10.34 0.83 10.76
C ALA A 146 -11.06 -0.28 9.98
N ASP A 147 -11.89 0.11 9.00
CA ASP A 147 -12.62 -0.82 8.15
C ASP A 147 -11.78 -1.41 7.02
N VAL A 148 -10.78 -0.66 6.55
CA VAL A 148 -9.90 -1.05 5.46
C VAL A 148 -8.49 -1.32 5.99
N ILE A 149 -7.96 -2.49 5.66
CA ILE A 149 -6.58 -2.88 5.95
C ILE A 149 -5.86 -3.04 4.61
N SER A 150 -4.83 -2.23 4.38
CA SER A 150 -4.08 -2.17 3.12
C SER A 150 -2.66 -2.70 3.28
N THR A 151 -2.16 -3.37 2.26
CA THR A 151 -0.76 -3.81 2.17
C THR A 151 0.00 -2.99 1.14
N GLY A 152 1.22 -2.55 1.49
CA GLY A 152 2.09 -1.73 0.64
C GLY A 152 2.97 -2.56 -0.30
N ASP A 153 2.38 -3.45 -1.11
CA ASP A 153 3.16 -4.38 -1.93
C ASP A 153 3.98 -3.71 -3.03
N ASN A 154 3.48 -2.61 -3.62
CA ASN A 154 4.04 -2.06 -4.86
C ASN A 154 4.21 -3.17 -5.91
N MET A 155 3.15 -3.96 -6.11
CA MET A 155 3.20 -5.11 -7.01
C MET A 155 3.51 -4.67 -8.44
N ASP A 156 4.46 -5.35 -9.06
CA ASP A 156 4.89 -5.10 -10.43
C ASP A 156 5.12 -6.43 -11.15
N GLY A 157 4.40 -6.64 -12.25
CA GLY A 157 4.45 -7.90 -13.01
C GLY A 157 5.75 -8.13 -13.79
N VAL A 158 6.65 -7.13 -13.87
CA VAL A 158 8.01 -7.30 -14.39
C VAL A 158 8.91 -7.93 -13.34
N MET A 159 8.71 -7.56 -12.06
CA MET A 159 9.50 -8.07 -10.95
C MET A 159 8.91 -9.35 -10.36
N ILE A 160 7.61 -9.43 -10.27
CA ILE A 160 6.87 -10.58 -9.73
C ILE A 160 6.13 -11.26 -10.88
N SER A 161 6.65 -12.37 -11.36
CA SER A 161 5.96 -13.14 -12.39
C SER A 161 4.66 -13.77 -11.86
N PRO A 162 3.72 -14.17 -12.74
CA PRO A 162 2.54 -14.93 -12.33
C PRO A 162 2.87 -16.17 -11.49
N THR A 163 3.98 -16.87 -11.79
CA THR A 163 4.45 -18.02 -11.01
C THR A 163 4.80 -17.62 -9.58
N LEU A 164 5.59 -16.55 -9.39
CA LEU A 164 5.95 -16.03 -8.06
C LEU A 164 4.73 -15.48 -7.31
N PHE A 165 3.81 -14.86 -8.03
CA PHE A 165 2.55 -14.39 -7.46
C PHE A 165 1.74 -15.55 -6.88
N HIS A 166 1.58 -16.65 -7.63
CA HIS A 166 0.88 -17.83 -7.15
C HIS A 166 1.62 -18.56 -6.03
N GLU A 167 2.96 -18.56 -6.07
CA GLU A 167 3.78 -19.25 -5.08
C GLU A 167 3.80 -18.52 -3.73
N TYR A 168 3.90 -17.18 -3.72
CA TYR A 168 4.14 -16.39 -2.50
C TYR A 168 3.01 -15.45 -2.12
N ALA A 169 2.38 -14.78 -3.09
CA ALA A 169 1.37 -13.76 -2.78
C ALA A 169 0.00 -14.36 -2.50
N VAL A 170 -0.49 -15.22 -3.38
CA VAL A 170 -1.83 -15.82 -3.24
C VAL A 170 -2.01 -16.58 -1.91
N PRO A 171 -1.08 -17.43 -1.46
CA PRO A 171 -1.21 -18.09 -0.16
C PRO A 171 -1.26 -17.09 1.00
N PHE A 172 -0.40 -16.07 0.97
CA PHE A 172 -0.36 -15.05 2.02
C PHE A 172 -1.65 -14.23 2.07
N TYR A 173 -2.15 -13.75 0.93
CA TYR A 173 -3.41 -13.00 0.86
C TYR A 173 -4.59 -13.83 1.38
N ARG A 174 -4.66 -15.10 1.03
CA ARG A 174 -5.71 -16.00 1.51
C ARG A 174 -5.66 -16.19 3.03
N GLU A 175 -4.48 -16.34 3.61
CA GLU A 175 -4.33 -16.43 5.08
C GLU A 175 -4.68 -15.11 5.77
N ALA A 176 -4.25 -13.97 5.23
CA ALA A 176 -4.64 -12.65 5.73
C ALA A 176 -6.18 -12.46 5.65
N LYS A 177 -6.79 -12.84 4.52
CA LYS A 177 -8.26 -12.73 4.35
C LYS A 177 -9.04 -13.63 5.33
N LYS A 178 -8.53 -14.82 5.66
CA LYS A 178 -9.15 -15.67 6.70
C LYS A 178 -9.16 -15.01 8.08
N ILE A 179 -8.20 -14.10 8.34
CA ILE A 179 -8.14 -13.31 9.59
C ILE A 179 -9.09 -12.11 9.51
N LEU A 180 -9.04 -11.38 8.41
CA LEU A 180 -9.74 -10.10 8.23
C LEU A 180 -11.24 -10.30 7.93
N GLY A 181 -11.59 -11.26 7.08
CA GLY A 181 -12.95 -11.48 6.59
C GLY A 181 -14.00 -11.71 7.70
N PRO A 182 -13.76 -12.58 8.69
CA PRO A 182 -14.70 -12.79 9.80
C PRO A 182 -14.94 -11.54 10.67
N LYS A 183 -14.08 -10.54 10.57
CA LYS A 183 -14.18 -9.25 11.27
C LYS A 183 -14.83 -8.17 10.40
N GLY A 184 -15.28 -8.50 9.19
CA GLY A 184 -15.89 -7.57 8.25
C GLY A 184 -14.92 -6.58 7.63
N LYS A 185 -13.58 -6.83 7.73
CA LYS A 185 -12.57 -5.91 7.18
C LYS A 185 -12.45 -6.06 5.67
N ILE A 186 -12.29 -4.94 4.99
CA ILE A 186 -11.92 -4.86 3.58
C ILE A 186 -10.41 -5.03 3.49
N PHE A 187 -9.97 -5.97 2.64
CA PHE A 187 -8.55 -6.22 2.41
C PHE A 187 -8.12 -5.63 1.08
N GLU A 188 -7.27 -4.62 1.15
CA GLU A 188 -6.75 -3.87 0.03
C GLU A 188 -5.26 -4.13 -0.18
N ALA A 189 -4.79 -4.07 -1.44
CA ALA A 189 -3.38 -4.14 -1.77
C ALA A 189 -2.96 -3.04 -2.75
N HIS A 190 -1.84 -2.36 -2.44
CA HIS A 190 -1.27 -1.30 -3.27
C HIS A 190 -0.43 -1.87 -4.42
N TRP A 191 -0.89 -1.65 -5.67
CA TRP A 191 -0.35 -2.23 -6.90
C TRP A 191 0.01 -1.16 -7.93
N CYS A 192 1.02 -0.37 -7.67
CA CYS A 192 1.42 0.78 -8.48
C CYS A 192 2.36 0.46 -9.66
N GLY A 193 2.62 -0.82 -9.93
CA GLY A 193 3.49 -1.25 -11.02
C GLY A 193 2.76 -1.59 -12.33
N ARG A 194 3.46 -2.26 -13.25
CA ARG A 194 2.88 -2.85 -14.45
C ARG A 194 2.21 -4.17 -14.09
N THR A 195 0.91 -4.20 -14.01
CA THR A 195 0.16 -5.30 -13.42
C THR A 195 -0.68 -6.11 -14.40
N GLN A 196 -0.63 -5.80 -15.70
CA GLN A 196 -1.46 -6.45 -16.73
C GLN A 196 -1.42 -7.99 -16.65
N ASN A 197 -0.21 -8.57 -16.51
CA ASN A 197 -0.02 -10.02 -16.45
C ASN A 197 -0.35 -10.64 -15.09
N LEU A 198 -0.76 -9.84 -14.11
CA LEU A 198 -1.13 -10.29 -12.76
C LEU A 198 -2.61 -10.12 -12.47
N LEU A 199 -3.28 -9.11 -13.07
CA LEU A 199 -4.67 -8.77 -12.76
C LEU A 199 -5.64 -9.93 -12.98
N GLU A 200 -5.43 -10.76 -14.02
CA GLU A 200 -6.26 -11.94 -14.28
C GLU A 200 -6.17 -13.02 -13.18
N HIS A 201 -5.12 -12.97 -12.35
CA HIS A 201 -4.89 -13.90 -11.25
C HIS A 201 -5.39 -13.40 -9.90
N VAL A 202 -5.92 -12.17 -9.85
CA VAL A 202 -6.42 -11.55 -8.61
C VAL A 202 -7.75 -12.11 -8.16
N PRO A 203 -8.74 -12.36 -9.05
CA PRO A 203 -9.99 -13.00 -8.63
C PRO A 203 -9.73 -14.29 -7.83
N GLY A 204 -10.34 -14.37 -6.64
CA GLY A 204 -10.16 -15.53 -5.73
C GLY A 204 -8.82 -15.59 -4.98
N CYS A 205 -7.93 -14.60 -5.09
CA CYS A 205 -6.67 -14.57 -4.33
C CYS A 205 -6.85 -14.17 -2.85
N GLY A 206 -7.99 -13.54 -2.48
CA GLY A 206 -8.29 -13.10 -1.12
C GLY A 206 -8.35 -11.58 -0.94
N LEU A 207 -7.99 -10.80 -1.95
CA LEU A 207 -8.14 -9.34 -1.93
C LEU A 207 -9.60 -8.94 -2.23
N ASP A 208 -10.05 -7.84 -1.63
CA ASP A 208 -11.29 -7.16 -1.96
C ASP A 208 -11.05 -5.97 -2.89
N VAL A 209 -9.89 -5.33 -2.79
CA VAL A 209 -9.51 -4.13 -3.55
C VAL A 209 -8.07 -4.23 -4.02
N VAL A 210 -7.82 -3.87 -5.27
CA VAL A 210 -6.48 -3.51 -5.80
C VAL A 210 -6.44 -2.01 -5.95
N GLU A 211 -5.52 -1.38 -5.21
CA GLU A 211 -5.37 0.08 -5.15
C GLU A 211 -4.16 0.54 -6.00
N ALA A 212 -4.19 1.79 -6.44
CA ALA A 212 -3.17 2.45 -7.27
C ALA A 212 -2.94 1.82 -8.64
N VAL A 213 -3.92 1.09 -9.20
CA VAL A 213 -3.76 0.45 -10.51
C VAL A 213 -3.44 1.48 -11.59
N VAL A 214 -2.27 1.30 -12.20
CA VAL A 214 -1.73 2.18 -13.24
C VAL A 214 -2.24 1.73 -14.62
N THR A 215 -2.70 2.70 -15.42
CA THR A 215 -3.20 2.47 -16.78
C THR A 215 -2.40 3.25 -17.81
N ARG A 216 -2.73 3.10 -19.11
CA ARG A 216 -2.08 3.89 -20.18
C ARG A 216 -2.21 5.39 -19.88
N PRO A 217 -1.19 6.20 -20.15
CA PRO A 217 0.05 5.87 -20.88
C PRO A 217 1.19 5.35 -19.99
N MET A 218 1.01 5.20 -18.68
CA MET A 218 2.09 4.79 -17.76
C MET A 218 2.26 3.26 -17.69
N ALA A 219 1.23 2.49 -18.03
CA ALA A 219 1.26 1.03 -18.12
C ALA A 219 0.70 0.54 -19.47
N ASP A 220 0.70 -0.77 -19.71
CA ASP A 220 0.31 -1.36 -21.00
C ASP A 220 -1.18 -1.76 -21.07
N ILE A 221 -1.97 -1.43 -20.05
CA ILE A 221 -3.38 -1.78 -19.92
C ILE A 221 -4.27 -0.53 -19.91
N SER A 222 -5.46 -0.58 -20.50
CA SER A 222 -6.49 0.44 -20.33
C SER A 222 -7.30 0.21 -19.05
N LEU A 223 -8.04 1.22 -18.63
CA LEU A 223 -8.92 1.10 -17.45
C LEU A 223 -10.02 0.05 -17.69
N SER A 224 -10.60 0.02 -18.88
CA SER A 224 -11.62 -0.99 -19.22
C SER A 224 -11.06 -2.41 -19.16
N GLU A 225 -9.90 -2.66 -19.78
CA GLU A 225 -9.23 -3.96 -19.74
C GLU A 225 -8.91 -4.39 -18.30
N ALA A 226 -8.42 -3.48 -17.45
CA ALA A 226 -8.11 -3.78 -16.07
C ALA A 226 -9.36 -4.19 -15.27
N LEU A 227 -10.47 -3.47 -15.45
CA LEU A 227 -11.75 -3.79 -14.83
C LEU A 227 -12.34 -5.12 -15.35
N ASP A 228 -12.14 -5.43 -16.63
CA ASP A 228 -12.58 -6.71 -17.20
C ASP A 228 -11.83 -7.89 -16.61
N LEU A 229 -10.52 -7.77 -16.40
CA LEU A 229 -9.69 -8.82 -15.80
C LEU A 229 -10.06 -9.09 -14.33
N LEU A 230 -10.47 -8.07 -13.58
CA LEU A 230 -10.94 -8.23 -12.19
C LEU A 230 -12.36 -8.81 -12.11
N ASN A 231 -13.08 -8.87 -13.23
CA ASN A 231 -14.37 -9.56 -13.40
C ASN A 231 -15.47 -9.15 -12.38
N GLY A 232 -15.35 -7.98 -11.77
CA GLY A 232 -16.28 -7.52 -10.72
C GLY A 232 -16.19 -8.26 -9.39
N GLU A 233 -15.26 -9.21 -9.24
CA GLU A 233 -15.02 -9.93 -7.98
C GLU A 233 -14.13 -9.12 -7.03
N VAL A 234 -13.24 -8.30 -7.56
CA VAL A 234 -12.32 -7.44 -6.81
C VAL A 234 -12.47 -6.01 -7.31
N ALA A 235 -12.58 -5.06 -6.40
CA ALA A 235 -12.67 -3.66 -6.74
C ALA A 235 -11.30 -3.11 -7.22
N LEU A 236 -11.36 -2.17 -8.16
CA LEU A 236 -10.21 -1.40 -8.62
C LEU A 236 -10.31 0.01 -8.08
N GLN A 237 -9.31 0.44 -7.32
CA GLN A 237 -9.09 1.84 -6.96
C GLN A 237 -7.88 2.36 -7.73
N GLY A 238 -8.03 3.48 -8.45
CA GLY A 238 -6.97 4.03 -9.28
C GLY A 238 -7.46 4.48 -10.63
N GLY A 239 -6.74 4.12 -11.70
CA GLY A 239 -7.15 4.34 -13.09
C GLY A 239 -6.89 5.75 -13.63
N LEU A 240 -6.44 6.72 -12.80
CA LEU A 240 -5.99 8.02 -13.28
C LEU A 240 -4.45 8.09 -13.25
N PRO A 241 -3.76 7.95 -14.38
CA PRO A 241 -2.31 8.00 -14.43
C PRO A 241 -1.77 9.35 -13.93
N SER A 242 -0.84 9.31 -12.98
CA SER A 242 -0.33 10.53 -12.32
C SER A 242 0.33 11.51 -13.30
N VAL A 243 0.93 11.02 -14.39
CA VAL A 243 1.49 11.88 -15.45
C VAL A 243 0.43 12.76 -16.11
N MET A 244 -0.83 12.34 -16.18
CA MET A 244 -1.91 13.10 -16.82
C MET A 244 -2.27 14.38 -16.07
N VAL A 245 -2.00 14.45 -14.78
CA VAL A 245 -2.22 15.68 -14.00
C VAL A 245 -1.02 16.63 -14.05
N CYS A 246 0.08 16.26 -14.72
CA CYS A 246 1.24 17.12 -14.95
C CYS A 246 1.20 17.76 -16.34
N HIS A 247 1.91 18.88 -16.50
CA HIS A 247 2.04 19.54 -17.82
C HIS A 247 2.76 18.64 -18.84
N GLU A 248 3.70 17.83 -18.39
CA GLU A 248 4.47 16.89 -19.20
C GLU A 248 3.60 15.75 -19.77
N GLY A 249 2.47 15.46 -19.16
CA GLY A 249 1.50 14.43 -19.62
C GLY A 249 0.60 14.88 -20.77
N GLY A 250 0.82 16.09 -21.30
CA GLY A 250 0.04 16.63 -22.41
C GLY A 250 -0.69 17.92 -22.08
N THR A 251 -1.46 18.42 -23.05
CA THR A 251 -2.27 19.62 -22.89
C THR A 251 -3.47 19.37 -21.95
N ARG A 252 -4.11 20.43 -21.51
CA ARG A 252 -5.39 20.33 -20.79
C ARG A 252 -6.45 19.61 -21.61
N HIS A 253 -6.49 19.82 -22.90
CA HIS A 253 -7.41 19.13 -23.80
C HIS A 253 -7.14 17.61 -23.89
N ASP A 254 -5.85 17.20 -23.87
CA ASP A 254 -5.50 15.77 -23.83
C ASP A 254 -5.97 15.12 -22.53
N PHE A 255 -5.82 15.83 -21.42
CA PHE A 255 -6.32 15.39 -20.12
C PHE A 255 -7.86 15.26 -20.10
N GLU A 256 -8.60 16.30 -20.53
CA GLU A 256 -10.07 16.29 -20.58
C GLU A 256 -10.57 15.15 -21.48
N ARG A 257 -9.96 14.96 -22.64
CA ARG A 257 -10.27 13.85 -23.55
C ARG A 257 -9.98 12.47 -22.93
N TYR A 258 -8.91 12.34 -22.14
CA TYR A 258 -8.64 11.10 -21.41
C TYR A 258 -9.76 10.79 -20.41
N ILE A 259 -10.19 11.78 -19.62
CA ILE A 259 -11.30 11.60 -18.69
C ILE A 259 -12.59 11.21 -19.41
N GLU A 260 -12.92 11.90 -20.52
CA GLU A 260 -14.14 11.65 -21.28
C GLU A 260 -14.17 10.27 -21.94
N ASN A 261 -13.04 9.79 -22.48
CA ASN A 261 -12.98 8.57 -23.26
C ASN A 261 -12.59 7.32 -22.45
N GLU A 262 -11.78 7.46 -21.40
CA GLU A 262 -11.27 6.33 -20.63
C GLU A 262 -11.96 6.19 -19.28
N VAL A 263 -12.21 7.29 -18.56
CA VAL A 263 -12.72 7.26 -17.20
C VAL A 263 -14.23 7.27 -17.13
N LEU A 264 -14.89 8.26 -17.75
CA LEU A 264 -16.35 8.43 -17.65
C LEU A 264 -17.15 7.21 -18.18
N PRO A 265 -16.72 6.50 -19.24
CA PRO A 265 -17.41 5.28 -19.66
C PRO A 265 -17.37 4.14 -18.63
N GLN A 266 -16.45 4.19 -17.67
CA GLN A 266 -16.30 3.20 -16.62
C GLN A 266 -16.93 3.64 -15.27
N ALA A 267 -17.41 4.88 -15.17
CA ALA A 267 -17.85 5.49 -13.92
C ALA A 267 -18.97 4.71 -13.19
N ASP A 268 -19.80 3.99 -13.94
CA ASP A 268 -20.93 3.21 -13.42
C ASP A 268 -20.61 1.73 -13.20
N ARG A 269 -19.37 1.31 -13.47
CA ARG A 269 -19.00 -0.09 -13.30
C ARG A 269 -18.91 -0.43 -11.81
N PRO A 270 -19.59 -1.49 -11.36
CA PRO A 270 -19.45 -1.98 -9.98
C PRO A 270 -17.99 -2.29 -9.66
N GLY A 271 -17.55 -1.92 -8.46
CA GLY A 271 -16.18 -2.15 -8.02
C GLY A 271 -15.14 -1.18 -8.58
N PHE A 272 -15.54 -0.08 -9.21
CA PHE A 272 -14.61 0.94 -9.65
C PHE A 272 -14.63 2.16 -8.71
N VAL A 273 -13.47 2.50 -8.17
CA VAL A 273 -13.21 3.72 -7.39
C VAL A 273 -12.12 4.52 -8.11
N LEU A 274 -12.49 5.67 -8.69
CA LEU A 274 -11.50 6.52 -9.33
C LEU A 274 -10.53 7.10 -8.31
N GLY A 275 -9.26 6.83 -8.50
CA GLY A 275 -8.16 7.36 -7.73
C GLY A 275 -6.97 7.72 -8.60
N MET A 276 -6.02 8.44 -8.03
CA MET A 276 -4.72 8.62 -8.66
C MET A 276 -3.99 7.28 -8.65
N ALA A 277 -3.39 6.92 -9.79
CA ALA A 277 -2.49 5.79 -9.85
C ALA A 277 -1.17 6.18 -9.19
N ASP A 278 -0.96 5.69 -7.95
CA ASP A 278 0.14 5.99 -7.05
C ASP A 278 0.04 7.43 -6.45
N ASN A 279 1.03 8.27 -6.61
CA ASN A 279 1.11 9.58 -5.96
C ASN A 279 0.75 10.74 -6.91
N VAL A 280 0.24 11.84 -6.34
CA VAL A 280 0.17 13.11 -7.05
C VAL A 280 1.58 13.72 -7.11
N PRO A 281 2.16 13.90 -8.31
CA PRO A 281 3.50 14.46 -8.43
C PRO A 281 3.60 15.90 -7.89
N PRO A 282 4.76 16.34 -7.38
CA PRO A 282 4.94 17.71 -6.86
C PRO A 282 4.69 18.81 -7.88
N ASN A 283 4.87 18.53 -9.18
CA ASN A 283 4.64 19.44 -10.30
C ASN A 283 3.25 19.28 -10.94
N ALA A 284 2.32 18.60 -10.28
CA ALA A 284 0.96 18.43 -10.78
C ALA A 284 0.23 19.78 -10.89
N ASP A 285 -0.52 19.94 -11.97
CA ASP A 285 -1.47 21.03 -12.13
C ASP A 285 -2.72 20.77 -11.27
N PHE A 286 -2.81 21.41 -10.13
CA PHE A 286 -3.93 21.22 -9.20
C PHE A 286 -5.30 21.54 -9.82
N ALA A 287 -5.34 22.42 -10.85
CA ALA A 287 -6.57 22.69 -11.58
C ALA A 287 -7.08 21.47 -12.36
N ARG A 288 -6.20 20.58 -12.84
CA ARG A 288 -6.58 19.30 -13.45
C ARG A 288 -7.17 18.37 -12.41
N VAL A 289 -6.56 18.25 -11.23
CA VAL A 289 -7.09 17.43 -10.13
C VAL A 289 -8.51 17.89 -9.74
N GLN A 290 -8.70 19.22 -9.61
CA GLN A 290 -10.04 19.78 -9.34
C GLN A 290 -11.03 19.56 -10.49
N ALA A 291 -10.55 19.56 -11.74
CA ALA A 291 -11.41 19.33 -12.91
C ALA A 291 -12.00 17.92 -12.91
N VAL A 292 -11.24 16.89 -12.50
CA VAL A 292 -11.74 15.51 -12.35
C VAL A 292 -12.99 15.46 -11.49
N SER A 293 -12.92 15.99 -10.27
CA SER A 293 -14.05 16.00 -9.34
C SER A 293 -15.29 16.70 -9.92
N LYS A 294 -15.07 17.79 -10.67
CA LYS A 294 -16.17 18.52 -11.33
C LYS A 294 -16.79 17.76 -12.49
N MET A 295 -15.96 17.04 -13.29
CA MET A 295 -16.44 16.25 -14.44
C MET A 295 -17.26 15.06 -13.94
N ILE A 296 -16.78 14.33 -12.95
CA ILE A 296 -17.51 13.20 -12.34
C ILE A 296 -18.81 13.68 -11.70
N ALA A 297 -18.80 14.80 -10.95
CA ALA A 297 -20.00 15.33 -10.35
C ALA A 297 -21.08 15.69 -11.38
N LYS A 298 -20.69 16.18 -12.54
CA LYS A 298 -21.63 16.45 -13.66
C LYS A 298 -22.18 15.17 -14.26
N SER A 299 -21.35 14.14 -14.43
CA SER A 299 -21.75 12.84 -14.94
C SER A 299 -22.72 12.15 -13.96
N SER A 300 -22.40 12.14 -12.67
CA SER A 300 -23.22 11.53 -11.62
C SER A 300 -24.59 12.21 -11.42
N THR A 301 -24.76 13.45 -11.79
CA THR A 301 -26.07 14.16 -11.73
C THR A 301 -27.07 13.57 -12.75
N VAL A 302 -26.59 12.92 -13.79
CA VAL A 302 -27.43 12.17 -14.75
C VAL A 302 -27.84 10.79 -14.16
N LEU A 303 -27.10 10.28 -13.18
CA LEU A 303 -27.21 8.93 -12.62
C LEU A 303 -28.02 8.84 -11.32
N SER A 304 -28.31 9.95 -10.66
CA SER A 304 -29.06 9.98 -9.39
C SER A 304 -30.54 9.53 -9.50
N VAL A 305 -30.96 8.95 -10.62
CA VAL A 305 -32.34 8.49 -10.87
C VAL A 305 -32.52 6.98 -10.75
N ARG A 306 -31.46 6.20 -10.48
CA ARG A 306 -31.57 4.73 -10.37
C ARG A 306 -30.94 4.14 -9.12
N VAL A 307 -31.37 4.57 -7.94
CA VAL A 307 -31.27 3.73 -6.74
C VAL A 307 -32.67 3.16 -6.50
N THR A 308 -32.96 2.03 -7.10
CA THR A 308 -34.10 1.21 -6.69
C THR A 308 -33.76 0.56 -5.36
N ASP A 309 -34.60 0.90 -4.39
CA ASP A 309 -34.66 0.37 -3.04
C ASP A 309 -34.99 -1.12 -3.04
N GLU A 310 -33.98 -2.00 -3.19
CA GLU A 310 -34.10 -3.42 -2.93
C GLU A 310 -32.94 -3.87 -2.04
N ARG A 311 -33.06 -3.57 -0.74
CA ARG A 311 -32.31 -4.28 0.29
C ARG A 311 -33.17 -5.39 0.87
N PRO A 312 -32.61 -6.61 1.12
CA PRO A 312 -33.31 -7.58 1.94
C PRO A 312 -33.48 -7.02 3.34
N GLN A 313 -34.74 -7.01 3.82
CA GLN A 313 -35.05 -6.68 5.21
C GLN A 313 -34.48 -7.78 6.09
N ASP A 314 -33.45 -7.45 6.86
CA ASP A 314 -33.14 -7.85 8.23
C ASP A 314 -31.65 -7.68 8.53
N VAL A 315 -31.27 -6.48 8.90
CA VAL A 315 -30.26 -6.19 9.96
C VAL A 315 -30.44 -4.70 10.30
N SER A 316 -30.86 -4.44 11.53
CA SER A 316 -30.99 -3.09 12.08
C SER A 316 -29.60 -2.46 12.28
N HIS A 317 -29.23 -1.54 11.42
CA HIS A 317 -28.32 -0.44 11.73
C HIS A 317 -28.74 0.81 10.95
N ASP A 318 -28.77 1.91 11.68
CA ASP A 318 -29.24 3.21 11.23
C ASP A 318 -28.45 3.77 10.03
N LYS A 319 -29.24 4.31 9.12
CA LYS A 319 -28.97 5.28 8.06
C LYS A 319 -27.51 5.68 7.77
N ILE A 320 -27.04 5.26 6.60
CA ILE A 320 -25.93 5.94 5.89
C ILE A 320 -26.53 6.53 4.61
N ASP A 321 -26.77 7.83 4.62
CA ASP A 321 -27.05 8.61 3.41
C ASP A 321 -25.75 8.79 2.61
N GLY A 322 -25.87 8.65 1.29
CA GLY A 322 -24.74 8.63 0.37
C GLY A 322 -23.89 9.91 0.38
N HIS A 323 -22.67 9.80 0.87
CA HIS A 323 -21.65 10.84 0.77
C HIS A 323 -20.39 10.37 0.04
N ARG A 324 -19.77 11.31 -0.66
CA ARG A 324 -18.60 11.15 -1.53
C ARG A 324 -17.38 10.63 -0.75
N ILE A 325 -16.78 9.56 -1.22
CA ILE A 325 -15.54 9.01 -0.65
C ILE A 325 -14.34 9.81 -1.18
N LEU A 326 -13.65 10.54 -0.29
CA LEU A 326 -12.32 11.07 -0.50
C LEU A 326 -11.36 10.25 0.39
N ALA A 327 -10.59 9.37 -0.21
CA ALA A 327 -9.56 8.63 0.52
C ALA A 327 -8.34 9.55 0.77
N ARG A 328 -7.95 9.72 2.03
CA ARG A 328 -6.64 10.29 2.40
C ARG A 328 -5.69 9.14 2.72
N ASN A 329 -4.56 9.10 2.05
CA ASN A 329 -3.52 8.11 2.28
C ASN A 329 -2.59 8.62 3.38
N THR A 330 -2.58 7.99 4.55
CA THR A 330 -1.75 8.34 5.71
C THR A 330 -0.34 7.72 5.65
N SER A 331 0.07 7.20 4.50
CA SER A 331 1.35 6.50 4.34
C SER A 331 2.61 7.36 4.57
N SER A 332 2.46 8.70 4.70
CA SER A 332 3.59 9.60 4.99
C SER A 332 3.93 9.72 6.49
N ASP A 333 3.04 9.31 7.39
CA ASP A 333 3.19 9.65 8.82
C ASP A 333 3.94 8.61 9.64
N ILE A 334 3.99 7.36 9.22
CA ILE A 334 4.85 6.34 9.89
C ILE A 334 6.34 6.70 9.80
N ALA A 335 6.73 7.54 8.85
CA ALA A 335 8.10 8.06 8.73
C ALA A 335 8.34 9.35 9.55
N ASN A 336 7.30 10.07 10.01
CA ASN A 336 7.42 11.39 10.62
C ASN A 336 7.21 11.45 12.14
N GLU A 337 6.57 10.48 12.77
CA GLU A 337 6.35 10.53 14.23
C GLU A 337 7.63 10.42 15.08
N SER A 338 8.73 9.92 14.52
CA SER A 338 10.02 9.91 15.23
C SER A 338 10.74 11.28 15.25
N LEU A 339 10.17 12.33 14.67
CA LEU A 339 10.80 13.66 14.59
C LEU A 339 10.27 14.68 15.60
N ARG A 340 9.22 14.39 16.36
CA ARG A 340 8.65 15.34 17.33
C ARG A 340 9.21 15.26 18.76
N SER A 341 10.04 14.29 19.10
CA SER A 341 10.58 14.12 20.47
C SER A 341 12.01 14.61 20.69
N VAL A 342 12.62 15.31 19.72
CA VAL A 342 13.96 15.89 19.90
C VAL A 342 13.94 17.37 19.50
N GLY A 343 13.35 18.16 20.34
CA GLY A 343 13.37 19.61 20.20
C GLY A 343 12.88 20.27 21.47
N ASP A 344 13.64 20.20 22.53
CA ASP A 344 13.80 21.25 23.54
C ASP A 344 14.83 20.79 24.60
N ASN A 345 16.05 21.14 24.40
CA ASN A 345 17.06 21.40 25.42
C ASN A 345 18.25 22.12 24.77
N ARG A 346 18.10 23.43 24.62
CA ARG A 346 19.21 24.37 24.55
C ARG A 346 18.92 25.48 25.53
N GLU A 347 19.48 25.39 26.71
CA GLU A 347 19.95 26.50 27.53
C GLU A 347 21.00 25.92 28.47
N GLU A 348 22.22 26.26 28.20
CA GLU A 348 23.40 26.76 28.92
C GLU A 348 24.67 26.41 28.18
#